data_c44f0d76155d2b636a9f6eb09a8eb31e
#
_entry.id   c44f0d76155d2b636a9f6eb09a8eb31e
#
_cell.length_a   1.000
_cell.length_b   1.000
_cell.length_c   1.000
_cell.angle_alpha   90.00
_cell.angle_beta   90.00
_cell.angle_gamma   90.00
#
_symmetry.space_group_name_H-M   'P 1'
#
loop_
_entity.id
_entity.type
_entity.pdbx_description
1 polymer ?
#
loop_
_entity_poly.entity_id
_entity_poly.type
_entity_poly.pdbx_seq_one_letter_code
_entity_poly.pdbx_strand_id
1 'polypeptide(L)' 'MFHHIKGTVFHVDPNRVVLDTGGVGYSINTSFFSASSVKKGEEALFYTYLHVREDAMELYGFATPEMEVSIL' A
#
# COMPACT_ATOMS: atom_id res chain seq x y z
N MET A 1 10.01 -8.19 -7.15
CA MET A 1 9.61 -7.32 -8.27
C MET A 1 8.75 -6.19 -7.74
N PHE A 2 9.12 -4.96 -8.09
CA PHE A 2 8.37 -3.79 -7.65
C PHE A 2 7.41 -3.31 -8.71
N HIS A 3 6.20 -3.08 -8.28
CA HIS A 3 5.16 -2.48 -9.11
C HIS A 3 4.58 -1.30 -8.34
N HIS A 4 3.59 -0.67 -8.90
CA HIS A 4 2.88 0.39 -8.21
C HIS A 4 1.38 0.23 -8.41
N ILE A 5 0.62 0.74 -7.46
CA ILE A 5 -0.84 0.79 -7.56
C ILE A 5 -1.27 2.22 -7.23
N LYS A 6 -2.03 2.80 -8.14
CA LYS A 6 -2.60 4.12 -7.96
C LYS A 6 -4.11 3.99 -7.87
N GLY A 7 -4.69 4.58 -6.85
CA GLY A 7 -6.14 4.52 -6.67
C GLY A 7 -6.60 5.43 -5.56
N THR A 8 -7.88 5.32 -5.24
CA THR A 8 -8.49 6.09 -4.17
C THR A 8 -8.36 5.30 -2.87
N VAL A 9 -7.94 5.97 -1.81
CA VAL A 9 -7.82 5.33 -0.50
C VAL A 9 -9.23 5.02 0.01
N PHE A 10 -9.55 3.75 0.08
CA PHE A 10 -10.86 3.28 0.51
C PHE A 10 -10.92 3.09 2.03
N HIS A 11 -9.83 2.61 2.61
CA HIS A 11 -9.76 2.35 4.05
C HIS A 11 -8.32 2.44 4.52
N VAL A 12 -8.11 2.92 5.75
CA VAL A 12 -6.77 3.05 6.34
C VAL A 12 -6.78 2.41 7.72
N ASP A 13 -5.90 1.43 7.90
CA ASP A 13 -5.58 0.83 9.19
C ASP A 13 -4.14 1.20 9.55
N PRO A 14 -3.72 1.03 10.81
CA PRO A 14 -2.35 1.40 11.20
C PRO A 14 -1.24 0.74 10.40
N ASN A 15 -1.47 -0.45 9.85
CA ASN A 15 -0.46 -1.18 9.10
C ASN A 15 -0.97 -1.70 7.76
N ARG A 16 -2.09 -1.15 7.29
CA ARG A 16 -2.68 -1.61 6.03
C ARG A 16 -3.50 -0.49 5.41
N VAL A 17 -3.45 -0.40 4.09
CA VAL A 17 -4.24 0.55 3.33
C VAL A 17 -4.95 -0.21 2.22
N VAL A 18 -6.23 0.10 2.01
CA VAL A 18 -6.98 -0.46 0.89
C VAL A 18 -7.13 0.62 -0.17
N LEU A 19 -6.66 0.33 -1.37
CA LEU A 19 -6.80 1.22 -2.51
C LEU A 19 -7.86 0.67 -3.45
N ASP A 20 -8.76 1.54 -3.88
CA ASP A 20 -9.80 1.20 -4.85
C ASP A 20 -9.35 1.68 -6.22
N THR A 21 -9.17 0.76 -7.14
CA THR A 21 -8.83 1.07 -8.52
C THR A 21 -9.88 0.50 -9.45
N GLY A 22 -10.73 1.36 -9.96
CA GLY A 22 -11.77 0.95 -10.90
C GLY A 22 -12.78 -0.04 -10.33
N GLY A 23 -13.07 0.05 -9.03
CA GLY A 23 -14.02 -0.85 -8.38
C GLY A 23 -13.39 -2.08 -7.76
N VAL A 24 -12.06 -2.23 -7.87
CA VAL A 24 -11.33 -3.34 -7.25
C VAL A 24 -10.53 -2.81 -6.06
N GLY A 25 -10.74 -3.40 -4.89
CA GLY A 25 -10.01 -3.00 -3.69
C GLY A 25 -8.77 -3.85 -3.48
N TYR A 26 -7.61 -3.21 -3.38
CA TYR A 26 -6.35 -3.86 -3.09
C TYR A 26 -5.94 -3.60 -1.66
N SER A 27 -5.80 -4.65 -0.87
CA SER A 27 -5.34 -4.54 0.51
C SER A 27 -3.82 -4.60 0.53
N ILE A 28 -3.18 -3.52 0.93
CA ILE A 28 -1.73 -3.38 0.89
C ILE A 28 -1.22 -3.31 2.32
N ASN A 29 -0.38 -4.27 2.70
CA ASN A 29 0.31 -4.23 3.98
C ASN A 29 1.42 -3.18 3.88
N THR A 30 1.48 -2.29 4.84
CA THR A 30 2.41 -1.16 4.78
C THR A 30 2.90 -0.80 6.18
N SER A 31 3.86 0.12 6.25
CA SER A 31 4.33 0.62 7.53
C SER A 31 3.31 1.60 8.11
N PHE A 32 3.36 1.76 9.42
CA PHE A 32 2.55 2.77 10.10
C PHE A 32 2.80 4.16 9.51
N PHE A 33 4.05 4.43 9.18
CA PHE A 33 4.45 5.70 8.60
C PHE A 33 3.74 5.98 7.28
N SER A 34 3.76 5.00 6.37
CA SER A 34 3.09 5.15 5.07
C SER A 34 1.57 5.20 5.23
N ALA A 35 1.02 4.38 6.12
CA ALA A 35 -0.43 4.39 6.35
C ALA A 35 -0.90 5.75 6.89
N SER A 36 -0.13 6.36 7.75
CA SER A 36 -0.49 7.66 8.33
C SER A 36 -0.31 8.82 7.37
N SER A 37 0.39 8.62 6.27
CA SER A 37 0.64 9.67 5.29
C SER A 37 -0.50 9.86 4.31
N VAL A 38 -1.49 8.98 4.31
CA VAL A 38 -2.62 9.03 3.40
C VAL A 38 -3.93 9.12 4.17
N LYS A 39 -4.97 9.62 3.51
CA LYS A 39 -6.29 9.76 4.12
C LYS A 39 -7.34 9.11 3.26
N LYS A 40 -8.34 8.56 3.91
CA LYS A 40 -9.48 7.96 3.24
C LYS A 40 -10.13 8.97 2.30
N GLY A 41 -10.40 8.55 1.08
CA GLY A 41 -11.02 9.39 0.06
C GLY A 41 -10.04 10.13 -0.84
N GLU A 42 -8.75 10.13 -0.50
CA GLU A 42 -7.73 10.75 -1.33
C GLU A 42 -7.16 9.77 -2.36
N GLU A 43 -6.65 10.31 -3.45
CA GLU A 43 -5.90 9.51 -4.41
C GLU A 43 -4.49 9.30 -3.89
N ALA A 44 -4.00 8.08 -3.99
CA ALA A 44 -2.66 7.76 -3.52
C ALA A 44 -1.99 6.77 -4.46
N LEU A 45 -0.66 6.83 -4.49
CA LEU A 45 0.18 5.90 -5.23
C LEU A 45 1.04 5.14 -4.23
N PHE A 46 0.95 3.82 -4.28
CA PHE A 46 1.79 2.95 -3.45
C PHE A 46 2.72 2.15 -4.34
N TYR A 47 3.98 2.11 -3.97
CA TYR A 47 4.97 1.24 -4.61
C TYR A 47 4.87 -0.10 -3.92
N THR A 48 4.52 -1.12 -4.66
CA THR A 48 4.14 -2.41 -4.10
C THR A 48 5.01 -3.54 -4.58
N TYR A 49 5.10 -4.59 -3.79
CA TYR A 49 5.62 -5.85 -4.25
C TYR A 49 4.77 -6.98 -3.70
N LEU A 50 4.71 -8.06 -4.45
CA LEU A 50 3.91 -9.22 -4.08
C LEU A 50 4.82 -10.24 -3.39
N HIS A 51 4.44 -10.61 -2.17
CA HIS A 51 5.12 -11.64 -1.42
C HIS A 51 4.31 -12.92 -1.52
N VAL A 52 4.87 -13.92 -2.16
CA VAL A 52 4.20 -15.20 -2.37
C VAL A 52 4.75 -16.22 -1.38
N ARG A 53 3.86 -16.79 -0.60
CA ARG A 53 4.19 -17.90 0.29
C ARG A 53 3.56 -19.18 -0.24
N GLU A 54 3.92 -20.29 0.36
CA GLU A 54 3.40 -21.58 -0.02
C GLU A 54 1.86 -21.64 0.05
N ASP A 55 1.29 -20.99 1.07
CA ASP A 55 -0.15 -21.04 1.34
C ASP A 55 -0.84 -19.68 1.25
N ALA A 56 -0.14 -18.61 0.88
CA ALA A 56 -0.72 -17.29 0.85
C ALA A 56 0.03 -16.36 -0.08
N MET A 57 -0.69 -15.34 -0.55
CA MET A 57 -0.11 -14.24 -1.30
C MET A 57 -0.41 -12.96 -0.53
N GLU A 58 0.61 -12.17 -0.26
CA GLU A 58 0.47 -10.91 0.45
C GLU A 58 1.06 -9.78 -0.35
N LEU A 59 0.33 -8.67 -0.39
CA LEU A 59 0.77 -7.48 -1.10
C LEU A 59 1.32 -6.49 -0.08
N TYR A 60 2.57 -6.09 -0.25
CA TYR A 60 3.23 -5.11 0.59
C TYR A 60 3.53 -3.86 -0.22
N GLY A 61 3.51 -2.72 0.43
CA GLY A 61 3.81 -1.50 -0.27
C GLY A 61 4.06 -0.32 0.64
N PHE A 62 4.51 0.78 0.03
CA PHE A 62 4.84 2.00 0.76
C PHE A 62 4.41 3.19 -0.07
N ALA A 63 4.01 4.26 0.61
CA ALA A 63 3.49 5.45 -0.05
C ALA A 63 4.52 6.10 -0.98
N THR A 64 5.81 6.10 -0.57
CA THR A 64 6.89 6.56 -1.42
C THR A 64 8.14 5.74 -1.13
N PRO A 65 8.97 5.44 -2.16
CA PRO A 65 10.21 4.71 -1.93
C PRO A 65 11.20 5.49 -1.06
N GLU A 66 11.17 6.82 -1.15
CA GLU A 66 12.07 7.66 -0.37
C GLU A 66 11.83 7.55 1.11
N MET A 67 10.58 7.38 1.52
CA MET A 67 10.26 7.20 2.94
C MET A 67 10.90 5.94 3.50
N GLU A 68 10.90 4.88 2.73
CA GLU A 68 11.49 3.62 3.16
C GLU A 68 13.01 3.69 3.19
N VAL A 69 13.61 4.38 2.24
CA VAL A 69 15.05 4.57 2.22
C VAL A 69 15.52 5.34 3.45
N SER A 70 14.76 6.34 3.88
CA SER A 70 15.14 7.10 5.06
C SER A 70 14.92 6.33 6.36
N ILE A 71 14.05 5.35 6.37
CA ILE A 71 13.84 4.50 7.54
C ILE A 71 14.89 3.40 7.63
N LEU A 72 15.29 2.88 6.51
CA LEU A 72 16.29 1.84 6.44
C LEU A 72 17.70 2.40 6.63
#